data_061dc863017b1fabaae2b4349ba4a7d1
#
_entry.id   061dc863017b1fabaae2b4349ba4a7d1
#
_cell.length_a   1.000
_cell.length_b   1.000
_cell.length_c   1.000
_cell.angle_alpha   90.00
_cell.angle_beta   90.00
_cell.angle_gamma   90.00
#
_symmetry.space_group_name_H-M   'P 1'
#
loop_
_entity.id
_entity.type
_entity.pdbx_description
1 polymer ?
#
loop_
_entity_poly.entity_id
_entity_poly.type
_entity_poly.pdbx_seq_one_letter_code
_entity_poly.pdbx_strand_id
1 'polypeptide(L)'
;KKAIGDEAAARESGDNALQNQFKKESAARQADISRLDNKIHDVSKEVDTVGALSMAMSGLHPLSYDEGDARFQLSAAVGTYDGTEALALGGFYHFNRDSMLSVGVATDLGADEHRMGANVGYTRRIGQGGHVSRPSEGTVSDIMKDIKNLEQKQAKLEQENEQLKQQLAALKK
;
A
#
# COMPACT_ATOMS: atom_id res chain seq x y z
N LYS A 1 -70.02 43.95 23.86
CA LYS A 1 -70.04 42.53 23.36
C LYS A 1 -69.45 42.41 21.97
N LYS A 2 -69.66 43.35 21.03
CA LYS A 2 -69.13 43.27 19.67
C LYS A 2 -67.56 43.27 19.64
N ALA A 3 -66.93 44.18 20.36
CA ALA A 3 -65.48 44.31 20.42
C ALA A 3 -64.80 43.02 20.95
N ILE A 4 -65.38 42.28 21.88
CA ILE A 4 -64.88 41.01 22.41
C ILE A 4 -64.96 39.90 21.35
N GLY A 5 -66.04 39.91 20.55
CA GLY A 5 -66.18 38.95 19.43
C GLY A 5 -65.18 39.21 18.31
N ASP A 6 -64.99 40.47 17.97
CA ASP A 6 -63.99 40.86 16.92
C ASP A 6 -62.56 40.50 17.32
N GLU A 7 -62.21 40.65 18.61
CA GLU A 7 -60.91 40.27 19.14
C GLU A 7 -60.69 38.72 19.18
N ALA A 8 -61.73 37.98 19.58
CA ALA A 8 -61.68 36.52 19.56
C ALA A 8 -61.48 35.96 18.14
N ALA A 9 -62.16 36.51 17.16
CA ALA A 9 -62.02 36.13 15.75
C ALA A 9 -60.60 36.48 15.20
N ALA A 10 -60.06 37.65 15.60
CA ALA A 10 -58.69 38.03 15.22
C ALA A 10 -57.61 37.08 15.81
N ARG A 11 -57.80 36.69 17.10
CA ARG A 11 -56.91 35.70 17.75
C ARG A 11 -56.99 34.34 17.08
N GLU A 12 -58.19 33.83 16.81
CA GLU A 12 -58.39 32.55 16.13
C GLU A 12 -57.76 32.56 14.73
N SER A 13 -57.90 33.64 14.00
CA SER A 13 -57.22 33.81 12.69
C SER A 13 -55.69 33.81 12.81
N GLY A 14 -55.16 34.51 13.84
CA GLY A 14 -53.72 34.52 14.13
C GLY A 14 -53.19 33.14 14.52
N ASP A 15 -53.91 32.42 15.38
CA ASP A 15 -53.50 31.07 15.82
C ASP A 15 -53.52 30.08 14.65
N ASN A 16 -54.53 30.16 13.78
CA ASN A 16 -54.60 29.34 12.57
C ASN A 16 -53.44 29.64 11.61
N ALA A 17 -53.09 30.92 11.43
CA ALA A 17 -51.96 31.32 10.62
C ALA A 17 -50.63 30.78 11.17
N LEU A 18 -50.42 30.89 12.48
CA LEU A 18 -49.24 30.34 13.18
C LEU A 18 -49.14 28.83 13.09
N GLN A 19 -50.27 28.11 13.28
CA GLN A 19 -50.32 26.66 13.10
C GLN A 19 -49.93 26.24 11.68
N ASN A 20 -50.45 26.96 10.68
CA ASN A 20 -50.11 26.68 9.27
C ASN A 20 -48.62 26.96 8.95
N GLN A 21 -48.05 28.02 9.50
CA GLN A 21 -46.61 28.29 9.39
C GLN A 21 -45.78 27.20 10.06
N PHE A 22 -46.16 26.80 11.28
CA PHE A 22 -45.48 25.73 12.02
C PHE A 22 -45.50 24.40 11.25
N LYS A 23 -46.66 24.02 10.67
CA LYS A 23 -46.78 22.83 9.85
C LYS A 23 -45.88 22.88 8.61
N LYS A 24 -45.83 24.03 7.92
CA LYS A 24 -44.97 24.21 6.75
C LYS A 24 -43.50 24.13 7.12
N GLU A 25 -43.06 24.78 8.20
CA GLU A 25 -41.68 24.76 8.68
C GLU A 25 -41.28 23.36 9.15
N SER A 26 -42.15 22.66 9.88
CA SER A 26 -41.91 21.28 10.30
C SER A 26 -41.73 20.34 9.10
N ALA A 27 -42.59 20.46 8.08
CA ALA A 27 -42.47 19.67 6.86
C ALA A 27 -41.15 19.98 6.08
N ALA A 28 -40.76 21.25 5.99
CA ALA A 28 -39.54 21.67 5.36
C ALA A 28 -38.29 21.12 6.11
N ARG A 29 -38.30 21.23 7.44
CA ARG A 29 -37.22 20.63 8.27
C ARG A 29 -37.13 19.12 8.11
N GLN A 30 -38.26 18.41 8.06
CA GLN A 30 -38.25 16.97 7.85
C GLN A 30 -37.70 16.58 6.49
N ALA A 31 -38.01 17.35 5.44
CA ALA A 31 -37.46 17.15 4.10
C ALA A 31 -35.94 17.41 4.07
N ASP A 32 -35.50 18.47 4.76
CA ASP A 32 -34.04 18.78 4.87
C ASP A 32 -33.27 17.71 5.66
N ILE A 33 -33.84 17.18 6.75
CA ILE A 33 -33.23 16.08 7.51
C ILE A 33 -33.09 14.86 6.60
N SER A 34 -34.13 14.44 5.91
CA SER A 34 -34.06 13.28 5.00
C SER A 34 -33.04 13.47 3.88
N ARG A 35 -32.91 14.70 3.34
CA ARG A 35 -31.91 15.02 2.34
C ARG A 35 -30.50 14.96 2.90
N LEU A 36 -30.29 15.42 4.14
CA LEU A 36 -29.02 15.35 4.82
C LEU A 36 -28.63 13.92 5.15
N ASP A 37 -29.55 13.10 5.63
CA ASP A 37 -29.33 11.69 5.93
C ASP A 37 -28.87 10.93 4.67
N ASN A 38 -29.53 11.16 3.53
CA ASN A 38 -29.11 10.56 2.26
C ASN A 38 -27.70 11.01 1.86
N LYS A 39 -27.39 12.32 1.98
CA LYS A 39 -26.03 12.82 1.68
C LYS A 39 -24.98 12.25 2.61
N ILE A 40 -25.27 12.10 3.89
CA ILE A 40 -24.35 11.48 4.86
C ILE A 40 -24.07 10.03 4.46
N HIS A 41 -25.12 9.29 4.07
CA HIS A 41 -24.96 7.92 3.61
C HIS A 41 -24.12 7.83 2.33
N ASP A 42 -24.33 8.71 1.36
CA ASP A 42 -23.53 8.77 0.13
C ASP A 42 -22.05 9.10 0.42
N VAL A 43 -21.79 10.10 1.29
CA VAL A 43 -20.42 10.45 1.71
C VAL A 43 -19.75 9.30 2.45
N SER A 44 -20.48 8.57 3.30
CA SER A 44 -19.93 7.37 3.96
C SER A 44 -19.44 6.35 2.95
N LYS A 45 -20.26 6.00 1.95
CA LYS A 45 -19.86 5.09 0.87
C LYS A 45 -18.64 5.61 0.08
N GLU A 46 -18.57 6.93 -0.13
CA GLU A 46 -17.40 7.54 -0.78
C GLU A 46 -16.12 7.33 0.03
N VAL A 47 -16.20 7.52 1.34
CA VAL A 47 -15.06 7.30 2.25
C VAL A 47 -14.61 5.84 2.22
N ASP A 48 -15.56 4.89 2.25
CA ASP A 48 -15.27 3.46 2.21
C ASP A 48 -14.57 3.09 0.88
N THR A 49 -15.05 3.63 -0.23
CA THR A 49 -14.42 3.42 -1.56
C THR A 49 -13.01 4.00 -1.61
N VAL A 50 -12.80 5.23 -1.14
CA VAL A 50 -11.47 5.86 -1.09
C VAL A 50 -10.54 5.08 -0.16
N GLY A 51 -11.07 4.58 0.96
CA GLY A 51 -10.34 3.70 1.88
C GLY A 51 -9.86 2.43 1.18
N ALA A 52 -10.76 1.71 0.48
CA ALA A 52 -10.44 0.48 -0.23
C ALA A 52 -9.41 0.72 -1.36
N LEU A 53 -9.58 1.77 -2.18
CA LEU A 53 -8.63 2.17 -3.21
C LEU A 53 -7.23 2.46 -2.62
N SER A 54 -7.19 3.18 -1.50
CA SER A 54 -5.94 3.50 -0.82
C SER A 54 -5.23 2.25 -0.29
N MET A 55 -5.98 1.31 0.30
CA MET A 55 -5.44 0.02 0.77
C MET A 55 -4.90 -0.82 -0.39
N ALA A 56 -5.63 -0.89 -1.51
CA ALA A 56 -5.16 -1.59 -2.70
C ALA A 56 -3.88 -0.96 -3.27
N MET A 57 -3.83 0.37 -3.39
CA MET A 57 -2.63 1.08 -3.87
C MET A 57 -1.43 0.93 -2.94
N SER A 58 -1.65 0.91 -1.63
CA SER A 58 -0.58 0.71 -0.65
C SER A 58 0.03 -0.70 -0.69
N GLY A 59 -0.71 -1.68 -1.23
CA GLY A 59 -0.23 -3.04 -1.46
C GLY A 59 0.70 -3.20 -2.66
N LEU A 60 0.85 -2.16 -3.50
CA LEU A 60 1.73 -2.20 -4.67
C LEU A 60 3.19 -1.98 -4.24
N HIS A 61 3.98 -3.04 -4.29
CA HIS A 61 5.39 -2.99 -3.91
C HIS A 61 6.28 -3.52 -5.04
N PRO A 62 7.37 -2.79 -5.38
CA PRO A 62 8.39 -3.31 -6.29
C PRO A 62 9.26 -4.35 -5.57
N LEU A 63 9.83 -5.26 -6.33
CA LEU A 63 10.92 -6.11 -5.88
C LEU A 63 12.22 -5.31 -5.79
N SER A 64 13.20 -5.81 -5.01
CA SER A 64 14.53 -5.22 -5.02
C SER A 64 15.14 -5.35 -6.41
N TYR A 65 15.84 -4.30 -6.85
CA TYR A 65 16.49 -4.25 -8.17
C TYR A 65 17.99 -4.24 -8.04
N ASP A 66 18.67 -5.14 -8.77
CA ASP A 66 20.11 -5.17 -8.96
C ASP A 66 20.46 -4.97 -10.45
N GLU A 67 21.72 -4.55 -10.72
CA GLU A 67 22.19 -4.41 -12.10
C GLU A 67 22.21 -5.78 -12.79
N GLY A 68 21.43 -5.89 -13.87
CA GLY A 68 21.19 -7.15 -14.58
C GLY A 68 19.76 -7.66 -14.49
N ASP A 69 18.98 -7.19 -13.52
CA ASP A 69 17.56 -7.52 -13.41
C ASP A 69 16.73 -6.77 -14.46
N ALA A 70 15.51 -7.27 -14.69
CA ALA A 70 14.54 -6.58 -15.53
C ALA A 70 14.18 -5.21 -14.92
N ARG A 71 14.38 -4.14 -15.68
CA ARG A 71 14.11 -2.75 -15.24
C ARG A 71 12.64 -2.45 -15.01
N PHE A 72 11.77 -3.20 -15.66
CA PHE A 72 10.32 -3.02 -15.55
C PHE A 72 9.72 -4.14 -14.73
N GLN A 73 8.90 -3.76 -13.73
CA GLN A 73 8.21 -4.69 -12.83
C GLN A 73 6.72 -4.33 -12.80
N LEU A 74 5.87 -5.34 -12.68
CA LEU A 74 4.43 -5.20 -12.49
C LEU A 74 4.04 -5.73 -11.12
N SER A 75 3.09 -5.07 -10.48
CA SER A 75 2.48 -5.48 -9.22
C SER A 75 0.98 -5.38 -9.30
N ALA A 76 0.29 -6.27 -8.62
CA ALA A 76 -1.15 -6.21 -8.42
C ALA A 76 -1.46 -6.39 -6.94
N ALA A 77 -2.48 -5.69 -6.46
CA ALA A 77 -2.92 -5.78 -5.07
C ALA A 77 -4.43 -5.62 -4.97
N VAL A 78 -5.00 -6.24 -3.95
CA VAL A 78 -6.41 -6.08 -3.57
C VAL A 78 -6.44 -5.39 -2.21
N GLY A 79 -7.34 -4.44 -2.03
CA GLY A 79 -7.58 -3.75 -0.78
C GLY A 79 -9.04 -3.86 -0.39
N THR A 80 -9.30 -3.89 0.91
CA THR A 80 -10.65 -3.86 1.44
C THR A 80 -10.73 -2.85 2.57
N TYR A 81 -11.83 -2.13 2.66
CA TYR A 81 -12.11 -1.17 3.71
C TYR A 81 -13.61 -1.11 3.95
N ASP A 82 -14.04 -1.36 5.19
CA ASP A 82 -15.45 -1.37 5.64
C ASP A 82 -16.43 -2.08 4.67
N GLY A 83 -16.01 -3.28 4.19
CA GLY A 83 -16.82 -4.10 3.29
C GLY A 83 -16.77 -3.69 1.82
N THR A 84 -16.06 -2.63 1.47
CA THR A 84 -15.77 -2.23 0.09
C THR A 84 -14.45 -2.82 -0.37
N GLU A 85 -14.40 -3.35 -1.58
CA GLU A 85 -13.24 -3.98 -2.19
C GLU A 85 -12.71 -3.16 -3.37
N ALA A 86 -11.38 -3.16 -3.54
CA ALA A 86 -10.72 -2.50 -4.66
C ALA A 86 -9.56 -3.34 -5.18
N LEU A 87 -9.29 -3.21 -6.47
CA LEU A 87 -8.14 -3.80 -7.17
C LEU A 87 -7.21 -2.68 -7.62
N ALA A 88 -5.90 -2.88 -7.43
CA ALA A 88 -4.87 -1.99 -7.94
C ALA A 88 -3.88 -2.74 -8.83
N LEU A 89 -3.40 -2.05 -9.86
CA LEU A 89 -2.30 -2.46 -10.72
C LEU A 89 -1.23 -1.38 -10.73
N GLY A 90 0.03 -1.79 -10.61
CA GLY A 90 1.18 -0.88 -10.59
C GLY A 90 2.30 -1.31 -11.51
N GLY A 91 2.94 -0.33 -12.14
CA GLY A 91 4.15 -0.50 -12.92
C GLY A 91 5.30 0.27 -12.26
N PHE A 92 6.49 -0.34 -12.24
CA PHE A 92 7.69 0.24 -11.67
C PHE A 92 8.80 0.16 -12.71
N TYR A 93 9.49 1.28 -12.94
CA TYR A 93 10.62 1.34 -13.84
C TYR A 93 11.86 1.82 -13.12
N HIS A 94 12.87 0.96 -13.04
CA HIS A 94 14.16 1.26 -12.42
C HIS A 94 15.10 1.91 -13.45
N PHE A 95 15.48 3.16 -13.23
CA PHE A 95 16.53 3.81 -14.01
C PHE A 95 17.91 3.23 -13.66
N ASN A 96 18.11 3.00 -12.36
CA ASN A 96 19.29 2.41 -11.74
C ASN A 96 18.92 1.87 -10.34
N ARG A 97 19.89 1.37 -9.58
CA ARG A 97 19.72 0.86 -8.21
C ARG A 97 19.09 1.88 -7.24
N ASP A 98 19.30 3.16 -7.51
CA ASP A 98 18.99 4.23 -6.57
C ASP A 98 17.80 5.08 -6.98
N SER A 99 17.22 4.83 -8.16
CA SER A 99 16.10 5.62 -8.66
C SER A 99 15.09 4.80 -9.44
N MET A 100 13.82 5.07 -9.15
CA MET A 100 12.68 4.35 -9.69
C MET A 100 11.52 5.30 -9.93
N LEU A 101 10.82 5.09 -11.03
CA LEU A 101 9.51 5.66 -11.34
C LEU A 101 8.44 4.62 -11.05
N SER A 102 7.35 5.01 -10.42
CA SER A 102 6.17 4.18 -10.20
C SER A 102 4.93 4.82 -10.77
N VAL A 103 4.05 4.02 -11.33
CA VAL A 103 2.70 4.41 -11.73
C VAL A 103 1.72 3.38 -11.20
N GLY A 104 0.58 3.82 -10.69
CA GLY A 104 -0.44 2.94 -10.17
C GLY A 104 -1.82 3.40 -10.57
N VAL A 105 -2.71 2.45 -10.82
CA VAL A 105 -4.13 2.67 -11.01
C VAL A 105 -4.89 1.71 -10.11
N ALA A 106 -6.00 2.18 -9.55
CA ALA A 106 -6.88 1.35 -8.75
C ALA A 106 -8.34 1.62 -9.14
N THR A 107 -9.16 0.60 -9.02
CA THR A 107 -10.61 0.71 -9.20
C THR A 107 -11.32 -0.07 -8.10
N ASP A 108 -12.47 0.41 -7.65
CA ASP A 108 -13.33 -0.37 -6.79
C ASP A 108 -14.00 -1.50 -7.59
N LEU A 109 -14.40 -2.54 -6.89
CA LEU A 109 -15.08 -3.72 -7.44
C LEU A 109 -16.61 -3.65 -7.22
N GLY A 110 -17.12 -2.51 -6.80
CA GLY A 110 -18.56 -2.28 -6.58
C GLY A 110 -19.36 -2.35 -7.89
N ALA A 111 -20.63 -2.75 -7.77
CA ALA A 111 -21.50 -2.96 -8.93
C ALA A 111 -22.13 -1.67 -9.49
N ASP A 112 -22.23 -0.60 -8.67
CA ASP A 112 -23.09 0.54 -9.00
C ASP A 112 -22.36 1.74 -9.64
N GLU A 113 -21.14 2.06 -9.19
CA GLU A 113 -20.31 3.14 -9.75
C GLU A 113 -18.85 2.78 -9.61
N HIS A 114 -18.16 2.58 -10.72
CA HIS A 114 -16.71 2.33 -10.72
C HIS A 114 -15.95 3.63 -10.48
N ARG A 115 -15.35 3.76 -9.32
CA ARG A 115 -14.44 4.86 -9.00
C ARG A 115 -13.01 4.43 -9.24
N MET A 116 -12.24 5.33 -9.79
CA MET A 116 -10.85 5.06 -10.15
C MET A 116 -9.93 6.06 -9.46
N GLY A 117 -8.79 5.56 -9.03
CA GLY A 117 -7.67 6.35 -8.54
C GLY A 117 -6.41 6.07 -9.34
N ALA A 118 -5.54 7.07 -9.48
CA ALA A 118 -4.24 6.89 -10.12
C ALA A 118 -3.18 7.67 -9.36
N ASN A 119 -1.95 7.16 -9.35
CA ASN A 119 -0.80 7.85 -8.83
C ASN A 119 0.42 7.71 -9.74
N VAL A 120 1.33 8.68 -9.63
CA VAL A 120 2.67 8.62 -10.20
C VAL A 120 3.64 9.01 -9.10
N GLY A 121 4.68 8.23 -8.90
CA GLY A 121 5.69 8.44 -7.88
C GLY A 121 7.10 8.32 -8.46
N TYR A 122 8.02 9.14 -7.94
CA TYR A 122 9.44 9.01 -8.19
C TYR A 122 10.16 8.82 -6.86
N THR A 123 10.94 7.75 -6.78
CA THR A 123 11.71 7.42 -5.58
C THR A 123 13.20 7.45 -5.91
N ARG A 124 13.98 8.09 -5.04
CA ARG A 124 15.45 8.13 -5.15
C ARG A 124 16.07 7.91 -3.79
N ARG A 125 17.09 7.06 -3.76
CA ARG A 125 17.93 6.86 -2.57
C ARG A 125 18.86 8.06 -2.40
N ILE A 126 18.88 8.65 -1.20
CA ILE A 126 19.70 9.81 -0.86
C ILE A 126 20.65 9.40 0.28
N GLY A 127 21.96 9.66 0.13
CA GLY A 127 22.97 9.35 1.13
C GLY A 127 23.92 8.24 0.69
N GLN A 128 25.05 8.12 1.41
CA GLN A 128 26.01 7.03 1.22
C GLN A 128 25.49 5.80 1.94
N GLY A 129 24.72 4.97 1.24
CA GLY A 129 24.43 3.61 1.69
C GLY A 129 25.66 2.73 1.52
N GLY A 130 26.08 2.03 2.56
CA GLY A 130 27.06 0.97 2.40
C GLY A 130 26.50 -0.09 1.47
N HIS A 131 27.06 -0.21 0.28
CA HIS A 131 26.74 -1.30 -0.62
C HIS A 131 27.31 -2.59 -0.03
N VAL A 132 26.45 -3.43 0.53
CA VAL A 132 26.75 -4.85 0.60
C VAL A 132 26.53 -5.38 -0.82
N SER A 133 27.58 -5.34 -1.64
CA SER A 133 27.55 -6.02 -2.93
C SER A 133 27.25 -7.49 -2.66
N ARG A 134 26.17 -8.03 -3.19
CA ARG A 134 26.04 -9.47 -3.32
C ARG A 134 27.28 -9.94 -4.08
N PRO A 135 28.00 -10.99 -3.61
CA PRO A 135 29.07 -11.56 -4.38
C PRO A 135 28.53 -11.91 -5.76
N SER A 136 29.13 -11.37 -6.82
CA SER A 136 28.79 -11.79 -8.19
C SER A 136 29.00 -13.31 -8.30
N GLU A 137 28.30 -13.98 -9.23
CA GLU A 137 28.54 -15.42 -9.48
C GLU A 137 30.02 -15.73 -9.70
N GLY A 138 30.79 -14.79 -10.31
CA GLY A 138 32.24 -14.87 -10.43
C GLY A 138 32.95 -14.93 -9.07
N THR A 139 32.54 -14.10 -8.11
CA THR A 139 33.14 -14.08 -6.75
C THR A 139 32.86 -15.38 -5.99
N VAL A 140 31.66 -15.97 -6.14
CA VAL A 140 31.33 -17.26 -5.54
C VAL A 140 32.12 -18.40 -6.19
N SER A 141 32.32 -18.37 -7.50
CA SER A 141 33.16 -19.32 -8.25
C SER A 141 34.65 -19.22 -7.83
N ASP A 142 35.15 -18.01 -7.62
CA ASP A 142 36.52 -17.78 -7.18
C ASP A 142 36.71 -18.25 -5.72
N ILE A 143 35.80 -17.99 -4.83
CA ILE A 143 35.79 -18.52 -3.46
C ILE A 143 35.74 -20.06 -3.47
N MET A 144 34.94 -20.69 -4.31
CA MET A 144 34.91 -22.15 -4.44
C MET A 144 36.25 -22.73 -4.95
N LYS A 145 36.90 -22.04 -5.90
CA LYS A 145 38.28 -22.44 -6.35
C LYS A 145 39.28 -22.33 -5.23
N ASP A 146 39.22 -21.26 -4.44
CA ASP A 146 40.13 -21.08 -3.31
C ASP A 146 39.93 -22.12 -2.22
N ILE A 147 38.67 -22.45 -1.90
CA ILE A 147 38.34 -23.56 -0.97
C ILE A 147 38.95 -24.87 -1.48
N LYS A 148 38.75 -25.21 -2.75
CA LYS A 148 39.30 -26.43 -3.36
C LYS A 148 40.80 -26.46 -3.36
N ASN A 149 41.48 -25.34 -3.59
CA ASN A 149 42.93 -25.21 -3.51
C ASN A 149 43.42 -25.38 -2.06
N LEU A 150 42.71 -24.87 -1.07
CA LEU A 150 43.04 -25.03 0.35
C LEU A 150 42.88 -26.48 0.79
N GLU A 151 41.83 -27.19 0.38
CA GLU A 151 41.62 -28.61 0.64
C GLU A 151 42.79 -29.46 0.06
N GLN A 152 43.22 -29.16 -1.17
CA GLN A 152 44.36 -29.84 -1.79
C GLN A 152 45.67 -29.60 -1.05
N LYS A 153 45.90 -28.36 -0.56
CA LYS A 153 47.07 -28.04 0.25
C LYS A 153 47.05 -28.76 1.59
N GLN A 154 45.89 -28.82 2.22
CA GLN A 154 45.72 -29.54 3.48
C GLN A 154 46.01 -31.04 3.32
N ALA A 155 45.51 -31.69 2.28
CA ALA A 155 45.81 -33.09 1.99
C ALA A 155 47.30 -33.36 1.76
N LYS A 156 47.99 -32.42 1.06
CA LYS A 156 49.45 -32.52 0.90
C LYS A 156 50.20 -32.41 2.21
N LEU A 157 49.83 -31.45 3.05
CA LEU A 157 50.46 -31.26 4.35
C LEU A 157 50.22 -32.45 5.28
N GLU A 158 49.09 -33.11 5.23
CA GLU A 158 48.82 -34.34 5.95
C GLU A 158 49.72 -35.49 5.48
N GLN A 159 49.89 -35.63 4.16
CA GLN A 159 50.80 -36.65 3.61
C GLN A 159 52.27 -36.37 4.03
N GLU A 160 52.74 -35.13 3.95
CA GLU A 160 54.08 -34.77 4.39
C GLU A 160 54.29 -35.03 5.89
N ASN A 161 53.29 -34.68 6.72
CA ASN A 161 53.33 -35.01 8.15
C ASN A 161 53.40 -36.49 8.43
N GLU A 162 52.66 -37.31 7.72
CA GLU A 162 52.76 -38.79 7.88
C GLU A 162 54.10 -39.32 7.43
N GLN A 163 54.70 -38.83 6.32
CA GLN A 163 56.03 -39.20 5.88
C GLN A 163 57.10 -38.79 6.91
N LEU A 164 57.02 -37.56 7.46
CA LEU A 164 57.90 -37.08 8.50
C LEU A 164 57.82 -37.95 9.79
N LYS A 165 56.62 -38.34 10.19
CA LYS A 165 56.43 -39.25 11.33
C LYS A 165 57.07 -40.63 11.08
N GLN A 166 56.92 -41.19 9.86
CA GLN A 166 57.56 -42.46 9.49
C GLN A 166 59.07 -42.34 9.49
N GLN A 167 59.65 -41.25 8.97
CA GLN A 167 61.08 -40.99 9.00
C GLN A 167 61.64 -40.88 10.44
N LEU A 168 60.92 -40.14 11.29
CA LEU A 168 61.23 -40.02 12.72
C LEU A 168 61.17 -41.36 13.46
N ALA A 169 60.20 -42.22 13.13
CA ALA A 169 60.11 -43.56 13.70
C ALA A 169 61.27 -44.50 13.23
N ALA A 170 61.76 -44.33 11.99
CA ALA A 170 62.87 -45.05 11.45
C ALA A 170 64.25 -44.62 12.06
N LEU A 171 64.39 -43.34 12.41
CA LEU A 171 65.62 -42.80 13.05
C LEU A 171 65.69 -43.10 14.57
N LYS A 172 64.61 -43.55 15.19
CA LYS A 172 64.55 -43.96 16.61
C LYS A 172 64.85 -45.44 16.84
N LYS A 173 65.10 -46.23 15.80
CA LYS A 173 65.53 -47.59 15.85
C LYS A 173 67.08 -47.67 15.68
#